data_21b7ec6c41ef1f91a5bcdfadc56a9cfc
#
_entry.id   21b7ec6c41ef1f91a5bcdfadc56a9cfc
#
_cell.length_a   1.000
_cell.length_b   1.000
_cell.length_c   1.000
_cell.angle_alpha   90.00
_cell.angle_beta   90.00
_cell.angle_gamma   90.00
#
_symmetry.space_group_name_H-M   'P 1'
#
loop_
_entity.id
_entity.type
_entity.pdbx_description
1 polymer ?
#
loop_
_entity_poly.entity_id
_entity_poly.type
_entity_poly.pdbx_seq_one_letter_code
_entity_poly.pdbx_strand_id
1 'polypeptide(L)'
;MSLAALRRTTVILAALLGLAAAQARAQNQITIQIWGTTWQSVVQSLAAEFEKQSGIKVVPVTQASSGEGLVRLQNMRDAPTIDVYFTTSSVAERAVVDRKLFLPLPKASMQNLGTVIPGATTEAWVAAYYYPVSIMWRPDIIKQPIKAWSDLWDPRFAKKLGIPSVNMYQARMLLVAASLNGGGLANVEPGFTALKNLKPNVAMFYSSDAAARQALAQGEIAVLVGPPSQAKRMRDQGVAVEIVSPKPAPMLFDVMTLVNTPRAAQAARFIDFMLSKAAQDQISDKLNMFPVHKDSKPGPELARAMPASGDAVAYDEGPINANISAWNERFNREVAN
;
A
#
# COMPACT_ATOMS: atom_id res chain seq x y z
N MET A 1 48.76 -31.47 -32.38
CA MET A 1 47.60 -30.58 -32.23
C MET A 1 47.98 -29.21 -32.75
N SER A 2 47.27 -28.69 -33.76
CA SER A 2 47.62 -27.41 -34.35
C SER A 2 47.24 -26.26 -33.42
N LEU A 3 48.02 -25.18 -33.39
CA LEU A 3 47.71 -23.94 -32.65
C LEU A 3 46.27 -23.40 -32.91
N ALA A 4 45.72 -23.70 -34.09
CA ALA A 4 44.34 -23.33 -34.45
C ALA A 4 43.27 -24.12 -33.67
N ALA A 5 43.53 -25.40 -33.37
CA ALA A 5 42.65 -26.24 -32.55
C ALA A 5 42.65 -25.76 -31.11
N LEU A 6 43.83 -25.41 -30.55
CA LEU A 6 43.94 -24.89 -29.17
C LEU A 6 43.22 -23.55 -29.02
N ARG A 7 43.32 -22.63 -29.98
CA ARG A 7 42.61 -21.33 -29.97
C ARG A 7 41.08 -21.51 -30.04
N ARG A 8 40.58 -22.45 -30.84
CA ARG A 8 39.13 -22.74 -30.94
C ARG A 8 38.57 -23.31 -29.61
N THR A 9 39.34 -24.22 -28.96
CA THR A 9 38.92 -24.79 -27.68
C THR A 9 38.89 -23.74 -26.55
N THR A 10 39.86 -22.81 -26.53
CA THR A 10 39.91 -21.73 -25.55
C THR A 10 38.75 -20.73 -25.72
N VAL A 11 38.38 -20.39 -26.98
CA VAL A 11 37.24 -19.50 -27.25
C VAL A 11 35.92 -20.13 -26.87
N ILE A 12 35.72 -21.43 -27.14
CA ILE A 12 34.51 -22.16 -26.78
C ILE A 12 34.39 -22.25 -25.25
N LEU A 13 35.48 -22.53 -24.55
CA LEU A 13 35.49 -22.62 -23.07
C LEU A 13 35.20 -21.26 -22.43
N ALA A 14 35.75 -20.18 -22.99
CA ALA A 14 35.48 -18.81 -22.52
C ALA A 14 34.02 -18.40 -22.77
N ALA A 15 33.44 -18.80 -23.92
CA ALA A 15 32.04 -18.55 -24.23
C ALA A 15 31.10 -19.35 -23.29
N LEU A 16 31.42 -20.60 -23.01
CA LEU A 16 30.64 -21.44 -22.07
C LEU A 16 30.74 -20.91 -20.63
N LEU A 17 31.90 -20.47 -20.20
CA LEU A 17 32.09 -19.82 -18.89
C LEU A 17 31.35 -18.48 -18.82
N GLY A 18 31.34 -17.71 -19.89
CA GLY A 18 30.58 -16.47 -20.00
C GLY A 18 29.06 -16.68 -19.92
N LEU A 19 28.55 -17.71 -20.62
CA LEU A 19 27.13 -18.11 -20.56
C LEU A 19 26.75 -18.64 -19.16
N ALA A 20 27.59 -19.47 -18.53
CA ALA A 20 27.35 -19.96 -17.18
C ALA A 20 27.36 -18.84 -16.15
N ALA A 21 28.28 -17.88 -16.28
CA ALA A 21 28.32 -16.69 -15.40
C ALA A 21 27.11 -15.75 -15.63
N ALA A 22 26.64 -15.61 -16.85
CA ALA A 22 25.43 -14.85 -17.17
C ALA A 22 24.16 -15.52 -16.63
N GLN A 23 24.07 -16.85 -16.75
CA GLN A 23 22.98 -17.64 -16.16
C GLN A 23 23.01 -17.60 -14.61
N ALA A 24 24.18 -17.71 -13.99
CA ALA A 24 24.33 -17.59 -12.54
C ALA A 24 23.95 -16.18 -12.04
N ARG A 25 24.29 -15.12 -12.80
CA ARG A 25 23.84 -13.77 -12.50
C ARG A 25 22.32 -13.57 -12.67
N ALA A 26 21.73 -14.16 -13.69
CA ALA A 26 20.28 -14.12 -13.91
C ALA A 26 19.50 -14.90 -12.83
N GLN A 27 20.10 -15.94 -12.25
CA GLN A 27 19.53 -16.71 -11.13
C GLN A 27 19.64 -15.97 -9.80
N ASN A 28 20.58 -15.03 -9.64
CA ASN A 28 20.76 -14.26 -8.39
C ASN A 28 20.12 -12.88 -8.44
N GLN A 29 19.06 -12.70 -9.20
CA GLN A 29 18.32 -11.45 -9.30
C GLN A 29 16.83 -11.74 -9.25
N ILE A 30 16.08 -10.92 -8.50
CA ILE A 30 14.61 -10.88 -8.53
C ILE A 30 14.13 -9.52 -9.01
N THR A 31 12.96 -9.52 -9.64
CA THR A 31 12.29 -8.30 -10.09
C THR A 31 11.05 -8.08 -9.24
N ILE A 32 10.95 -6.90 -8.63
CA ILE A 32 9.77 -6.51 -7.86
C ILE A 32 8.99 -5.44 -8.61
N GLN A 33 7.66 -5.53 -8.59
CA GLN A 33 6.79 -4.48 -9.12
C GLN A 33 6.19 -3.70 -7.96
N ILE A 34 6.48 -2.37 -7.90
CA ILE A 34 6.18 -1.52 -6.74
C ILE A 34 5.92 -0.08 -7.18
N TRP A 35 5.23 0.70 -6.36
CA TRP A 35 5.05 2.14 -6.60
C TRP A 35 6.39 2.90 -6.49
N GLY A 36 6.68 3.77 -7.45
CA GLY A 36 7.96 4.47 -7.55
C GLY A 36 8.34 5.26 -6.30
N THR A 37 7.37 5.95 -5.69
CA THR A 37 7.61 6.73 -4.45
C THR A 37 7.94 5.84 -3.24
N THR A 38 7.29 4.67 -3.12
CA THR A 38 7.59 3.71 -2.05
C THR A 38 8.96 3.09 -2.24
N TRP A 39 9.31 2.72 -3.48
CA TRP A 39 10.64 2.22 -3.78
C TRP A 39 11.73 3.21 -3.40
N GLN A 40 11.61 4.45 -3.87
CA GLN A 40 12.63 5.48 -3.66
C GLN A 40 12.80 5.88 -2.20
N SER A 41 11.75 5.79 -1.40
CA SER A 41 11.80 6.26 -0.02
C SER A 41 12.43 5.26 0.95
N VAL A 42 12.14 3.98 0.83
CA VAL A 42 12.53 2.96 1.82
C VAL A 42 12.99 1.66 1.19
N VAL A 43 12.21 1.08 0.26
CA VAL A 43 12.45 -0.28 -0.21
C VAL A 43 13.77 -0.41 -0.94
N GLN A 44 14.26 0.66 -1.57
CA GLN A 44 15.58 0.67 -2.20
C GLN A 44 16.71 0.42 -1.19
N SER A 45 16.67 1.03 -0.01
CA SER A 45 17.69 0.79 1.02
C SER A 45 17.59 -0.62 1.60
N LEU A 46 16.38 -1.10 1.83
CA LEU A 46 16.14 -2.47 2.31
C LEU A 46 16.55 -3.52 1.26
N ALA A 47 16.33 -3.25 -0.02
CA ALA A 47 16.78 -4.11 -1.11
C ALA A 47 18.32 -4.21 -1.16
N ALA A 48 19.03 -3.10 -0.94
CA ALA A 48 20.49 -3.12 -0.85
C ALA A 48 21.01 -3.90 0.37
N GLU A 49 20.32 -3.80 1.51
CA GLU A 49 20.63 -4.60 2.70
C GLU A 49 20.39 -6.09 2.43
N PHE A 50 19.26 -6.45 1.80
CA PHE A 50 18.95 -7.81 1.41
C PHE A 50 19.99 -8.38 0.43
N GLU A 51 20.39 -7.60 -0.59
CA GLU A 51 21.43 -8.01 -1.54
C GLU A 51 22.75 -8.29 -0.83
N LYS A 52 23.15 -7.44 0.11
CA LYS A 52 24.38 -7.63 0.90
C LYS A 52 24.34 -8.92 1.75
N GLN A 53 23.17 -9.27 2.31
CA GLN A 53 23.01 -10.46 3.16
C GLN A 53 22.84 -11.74 2.38
N SER A 54 22.14 -11.69 1.23
CA SER A 54 21.68 -12.87 0.50
C SER A 54 22.45 -13.14 -0.79
N GLY A 55 23.16 -12.14 -1.33
CA GLY A 55 23.74 -12.15 -2.68
C GLY A 55 22.70 -12.02 -3.79
N ILE A 56 21.41 -11.80 -3.47
CA ILE A 56 20.31 -11.68 -4.44
C ILE A 56 20.03 -10.22 -4.72
N LYS A 57 20.23 -9.78 -5.95
CA LYS A 57 19.92 -8.43 -6.40
C LYS A 57 18.42 -8.23 -6.55
N VAL A 58 17.94 -7.07 -6.12
CA VAL A 58 16.52 -6.67 -6.27
C VAL A 58 16.41 -5.56 -7.30
N VAL A 59 15.64 -5.80 -8.36
CA VAL A 59 15.41 -4.85 -9.45
C VAL A 59 13.96 -4.39 -9.43
N PRO A 60 13.69 -3.07 -9.33
CA PRO A 60 12.32 -2.56 -9.34
C PRO A 60 11.80 -2.39 -10.76
N VAL A 61 10.52 -2.67 -10.94
CA VAL A 61 9.67 -2.18 -12.02
C VAL A 61 8.60 -1.32 -11.39
N THR A 62 8.57 -0.04 -11.72
CA THR A 62 7.61 0.88 -11.11
C THR A 62 6.25 0.78 -11.77
N GLN A 63 5.21 1.01 -10.96
CA GLN A 63 3.82 1.10 -11.37
C GLN A 63 3.21 2.40 -10.88
N ALA A 64 2.26 2.96 -11.62
CA ALA A 64 1.52 4.14 -11.22
C ALA A 64 0.35 3.76 -10.27
N SER A 65 -0.26 2.58 -10.48
CA SER A 65 -1.34 2.06 -9.65
C SER A 65 -1.28 0.54 -9.54
N SER A 66 -1.94 -0.01 -8.50
CA SER A 66 -2.13 -1.46 -8.34
C SER A 66 -2.85 -2.10 -9.53
N GLY A 67 -3.85 -1.42 -10.09
CA GLY A 67 -4.59 -1.93 -11.26
C GLY A 67 -3.72 -2.03 -12.50
N GLU A 68 -2.92 -1.01 -12.81
CA GLU A 68 -1.94 -1.04 -13.91
C GLU A 68 -0.95 -2.18 -13.74
N GLY A 69 -0.44 -2.35 -12.51
CA GLY A 69 0.50 -3.42 -12.19
C GLY A 69 -0.09 -4.81 -12.42
N LEU A 70 -1.35 -5.01 -12.04
CA LEU A 70 -2.04 -6.28 -12.29
C LEU A 70 -2.23 -6.55 -13.78
N VAL A 71 -2.67 -5.56 -14.56
CA VAL A 71 -2.82 -5.70 -16.02
C VAL A 71 -1.48 -6.07 -16.68
N ARG A 72 -0.38 -5.45 -16.25
CA ARG A 72 0.96 -5.79 -16.75
C ARG A 72 1.31 -7.26 -16.47
N LEU A 73 1.06 -7.76 -15.27
CA LEU A 73 1.29 -9.16 -14.90
C LEU A 73 0.41 -10.12 -15.71
N GLN A 74 -0.86 -9.77 -15.89
CA GLN A 74 -1.79 -10.57 -16.70
C GLN A 74 -1.36 -10.67 -18.16
N ASN A 75 -0.81 -9.59 -18.74
CA ASN A 75 -0.29 -9.59 -20.12
C ASN A 75 0.96 -10.44 -20.28
N MET A 76 1.73 -10.71 -19.23
CA MET A 76 2.92 -11.60 -19.26
C MET A 76 2.68 -12.93 -18.54
N ARG A 77 1.43 -13.36 -18.42
CA ARG A 77 1.00 -14.51 -17.61
C ARG A 77 1.73 -15.82 -17.93
N ASP A 78 2.03 -16.08 -19.20
CA ASP A 78 2.64 -17.34 -19.64
C ASP A 78 4.16 -17.36 -19.39
N ALA A 79 4.80 -16.19 -19.25
CA ALA A 79 6.22 -16.06 -18.97
C ALA A 79 6.49 -14.82 -18.10
N PRO A 80 6.06 -14.81 -16.82
CA PRO A 80 6.20 -13.65 -15.97
C PRO A 80 7.67 -13.35 -15.66
N THR A 81 8.04 -12.07 -15.77
CA THR A 81 9.38 -11.57 -15.47
C THR A 81 9.46 -10.85 -14.13
N ILE A 82 8.33 -10.66 -13.47
CA ILE A 82 8.20 -10.05 -12.15
C ILE A 82 8.02 -11.17 -11.12
N ASP A 83 8.74 -11.11 -10.02
CA ASP A 83 8.79 -12.16 -8.99
C ASP A 83 7.97 -11.81 -7.75
N VAL A 84 7.93 -10.51 -7.39
CA VAL A 84 7.11 -10.00 -6.28
C VAL A 84 6.25 -8.86 -6.78
N TYR A 85 4.97 -8.92 -6.48
CA TYR A 85 4.03 -7.84 -6.80
C TYR A 85 3.54 -7.18 -5.52
N PHE A 86 3.93 -5.90 -5.34
CA PHE A 86 3.38 -5.04 -4.30
C PHE A 86 2.06 -4.43 -4.79
N THR A 87 1.04 -4.55 -3.97
CA THR A 87 -0.30 -4.09 -4.32
C THR A 87 -1.13 -3.80 -3.06
N THR A 88 -2.33 -3.27 -3.22
CA THR A 88 -3.29 -3.18 -2.12
C THR A 88 -3.95 -4.52 -1.86
N SER A 89 -4.37 -4.81 -0.62
CA SER A 89 -5.08 -6.04 -0.25
C SER A 89 -6.29 -6.32 -1.16
N SER A 90 -7.05 -5.31 -1.48
CA SER A 90 -8.22 -5.38 -2.36
C SER A 90 -7.87 -5.87 -3.78
N VAL A 91 -6.76 -5.39 -4.35
CA VAL A 91 -6.30 -5.86 -5.66
C VAL A 91 -5.68 -7.25 -5.55
N ALA A 92 -4.94 -7.54 -4.46
CA ALA A 92 -4.38 -8.85 -4.22
C ALA A 92 -5.45 -9.94 -4.18
N GLU A 93 -6.55 -9.73 -3.45
CA GLU A 93 -7.65 -10.70 -3.36
C GLU A 93 -8.22 -11.07 -4.75
N ARG A 94 -8.31 -10.12 -5.66
CA ARG A 94 -8.73 -10.39 -7.04
C ARG A 94 -7.65 -11.07 -7.88
N ALA A 95 -6.39 -10.74 -7.62
CA ALA A 95 -5.26 -11.22 -8.40
C ALA A 95 -4.92 -12.68 -8.10
N VAL A 96 -4.88 -13.05 -6.82
CA VAL A 96 -4.39 -14.35 -6.36
C VAL A 96 -5.33 -15.53 -6.67
N VAL A 97 -6.53 -15.27 -7.19
CA VAL A 97 -7.42 -16.30 -7.74
C VAL A 97 -6.81 -16.95 -8.99
N ASP A 98 -5.94 -16.25 -9.71
CA ASP A 98 -5.17 -16.80 -10.80
C ASP A 98 -3.97 -17.60 -10.28
N ARG A 99 -4.22 -18.87 -9.94
CA ARG A 99 -3.21 -19.79 -9.41
C ARG A 99 -2.12 -20.19 -10.40
N LYS A 100 -2.23 -19.84 -11.68
CA LYS A 100 -1.16 -19.99 -12.65
C LYS A 100 -0.14 -18.86 -12.53
N LEU A 101 -0.63 -17.66 -12.19
CA LEU A 101 0.20 -16.46 -12.07
C LEU A 101 0.74 -16.23 -10.66
N PHE A 102 -0.02 -16.60 -9.62
CA PHE A 102 0.35 -16.35 -8.23
C PHE A 102 0.46 -17.66 -7.43
N LEU A 103 1.51 -17.77 -6.64
CA LEU A 103 1.77 -18.90 -5.76
C LEU A 103 1.30 -18.60 -4.33
N PRO A 104 0.90 -19.62 -3.57
CA PRO A 104 0.78 -19.49 -2.13
C PRO A 104 2.14 -19.18 -1.49
N LEU A 105 2.11 -18.48 -0.35
CA LEU A 105 3.32 -18.20 0.40
C LEU A 105 3.89 -19.51 1.00
N PRO A 106 5.19 -19.80 0.83
CA PRO A 106 5.81 -21.03 1.34
C PRO A 106 6.11 -20.90 2.85
N LYS A 107 5.05 -20.93 3.67
CA LYS A 107 5.05 -20.66 5.12
C LYS A 107 6.16 -21.40 5.87
N ALA A 108 6.46 -22.66 5.50
CA ALA A 108 7.47 -23.46 6.16
C ALA A 108 8.92 -22.93 6.03
N SER A 109 9.18 -22.11 5.01
CA SER A 109 10.50 -21.49 4.76
C SER A 109 10.58 -20.02 5.12
N MET A 110 9.47 -19.40 5.57
CA MET A 110 9.38 -17.97 5.94
C MET A 110 9.39 -17.84 7.46
N GLN A 111 10.54 -17.50 8.04
CA GLN A 111 10.74 -17.45 9.49
C GLN A 111 10.01 -16.26 10.13
N ASN A 112 9.94 -15.12 9.42
CA ASN A 112 9.32 -13.89 9.92
C ASN A 112 7.80 -13.88 9.74
N LEU A 113 7.22 -14.77 8.94
CA LEU A 113 5.77 -14.78 8.71
C LEU A 113 4.96 -15.01 9.99
N GLY A 114 5.51 -15.81 10.95
CA GLY A 114 4.89 -16.04 12.26
C GLY A 114 4.93 -14.83 13.21
N THR A 115 5.63 -13.77 12.86
CA THR A 115 5.71 -12.54 13.67
C THR A 115 4.72 -11.47 13.22
N VAL A 116 3.98 -11.72 12.13
CA VAL A 116 3.02 -10.78 11.56
C VAL A 116 1.74 -10.71 12.40
N ILE A 117 1.22 -9.51 12.58
CA ILE A 117 -0.03 -9.27 13.33
C ILE A 117 -1.22 -10.00 12.71
N PRO A 118 -2.23 -10.39 13.50
CA PRO A 118 -3.44 -11.04 12.98
C PRO A 118 -4.12 -10.22 11.87
N GLY A 119 -4.60 -10.92 10.82
CA GLY A 119 -5.29 -10.31 9.70
C GLY A 119 -4.39 -9.68 8.62
N ALA A 120 -3.08 -9.58 8.87
CA ALA A 120 -2.14 -9.00 7.90
C ALA A 120 -1.51 -10.04 6.95
N THR A 121 -2.02 -11.27 6.92
CA THR A 121 -1.59 -12.31 5.98
C THR A 121 -2.72 -13.28 5.66
N THR A 122 -2.68 -13.82 4.45
CA THR A 122 -3.52 -14.92 3.98
C THR A 122 -2.63 -16.10 3.52
N GLU A 123 -3.18 -17.01 2.77
CA GLU A 123 -2.40 -18.04 2.09
C GLU A 123 -1.52 -17.48 0.97
N ALA A 124 -2.00 -16.43 0.29
CA ALA A 124 -1.47 -15.95 -0.98
C ALA A 124 -0.79 -14.57 -0.94
N TRP A 125 -0.95 -13.84 0.16
CA TRP A 125 -0.28 -12.56 0.35
C TRP A 125 0.04 -12.28 1.82
N VAL A 126 0.99 -11.39 2.04
CA VAL A 126 1.32 -10.82 3.35
C VAL A 126 1.49 -9.32 3.23
N ALA A 127 1.00 -8.58 4.21
CA ALA A 127 1.14 -7.14 4.25
C ALA A 127 2.61 -6.72 4.44
N ALA A 128 3.04 -5.74 3.67
CA ALA A 128 4.31 -5.06 3.87
C ALA A 128 4.20 -4.03 5.00
N TYR A 129 3.04 -3.39 5.11
CA TYR A 129 2.67 -2.42 6.14
C TYR A 129 1.16 -2.18 6.10
N TYR A 130 0.65 -1.45 7.11
CA TYR A 130 -0.74 -1.03 7.13
C TYR A 130 -0.88 0.46 7.51
N TYR A 131 -2.06 1.00 7.30
CA TYR A 131 -2.41 2.37 7.70
C TYR A 131 -3.91 2.53 7.90
N PRO A 132 -4.33 3.36 8.87
CA PRO A 132 -5.74 3.78 8.98
C PRO A 132 -6.03 4.88 7.97
N VAL A 133 -7.29 5.05 7.62
CA VAL A 133 -7.77 6.34 7.12
C VAL A 133 -8.00 7.25 8.32
N SER A 134 -7.45 8.45 8.25
CA SER A 134 -7.39 9.40 9.36
C SER A 134 -7.94 10.76 8.94
N ILE A 135 -8.23 11.60 9.92
CA ILE A 135 -8.55 13.02 9.70
C ILE A 135 -7.31 13.82 10.05
N MET A 136 -6.89 14.70 9.18
CA MET A 136 -5.81 15.65 9.42
C MET A 136 -6.27 17.06 9.13
N TRP A 137 -5.75 18.04 9.89
CA TRP A 137 -6.16 19.45 9.73
C TRP A 137 -5.02 20.42 9.99
N ARG A 138 -5.19 21.64 9.45
CA ARG A 138 -4.34 22.81 9.68
C ARG A 138 -4.70 23.46 11.02
N PRO A 139 -3.88 23.40 12.08
CA PRO A 139 -4.21 24.01 13.37
C PRO A 139 -4.14 25.55 13.34
N ASP A 140 -3.50 26.15 12.36
CA ASP A 140 -3.52 27.61 12.13
C ASP A 140 -4.87 28.09 11.59
N ILE A 141 -5.63 27.23 10.92
CA ILE A 141 -6.97 27.54 10.37
C ILE A 141 -8.08 26.98 11.30
N ILE A 142 -7.96 25.73 11.74
CA ILE A 142 -8.92 25.06 12.59
C ILE A 142 -8.38 25.01 14.02
N LYS A 143 -8.87 25.93 14.88
CA LYS A 143 -8.37 26.10 16.25
C LYS A 143 -8.86 25.03 17.21
N GLN A 144 -10.08 24.50 17.01
CA GLN A 144 -10.64 23.44 17.84
C GLN A 144 -10.24 22.08 17.28
N PRO A 145 -9.63 21.18 18.09
CA PRO A 145 -9.26 19.85 17.65
C PRO A 145 -10.46 19.05 17.13
N ILE A 146 -10.23 18.28 16.08
CA ILE A 146 -11.16 17.28 15.57
C ILE A 146 -10.94 16.00 16.35
N LYS A 147 -12.00 15.36 16.85
CA LYS A 147 -11.92 14.17 17.71
C LYS A 147 -12.67 12.96 17.16
N ALA A 148 -13.70 13.19 16.37
CA ALA A 148 -14.57 12.16 15.84
C ALA A 148 -14.88 12.39 14.36
N TRP A 149 -15.27 11.33 13.66
CA TRP A 149 -15.75 11.43 12.28
C TRP A 149 -16.97 12.36 12.15
N SER A 150 -17.89 12.31 13.14
CA SER A 150 -19.09 13.15 13.17
C SER A 150 -18.79 14.64 13.16
N ASP A 151 -17.62 15.05 13.63
CA ASP A 151 -17.22 16.48 13.63
C ASP A 151 -17.17 17.03 12.19
N LEU A 152 -16.92 16.19 11.18
CA LEU A 152 -16.85 16.66 9.79
C LEU A 152 -18.18 17.24 9.28
N TRP A 153 -19.30 16.88 9.87
CA TRP A 153 -20.64 17.42 9.54
C TRP A 153 -20.96 18.75 10.23
N ASP A 154 -20.07 19.24 11.10
CA ASP A 154 -20.26 20.57 11.73
C ASP A 154 -20.19 21.68 10.68
N PRO A 155 -21.16 22.64 10.64
CA PRO A 155 -21.17 23.75 9.70
C PRO A 155 -19.91 24.65 9.75
N ARG A 156 -19.14 24.62 10.85
CA ARG A 156 -17.85 25.33 10.95
C ARG A 156 -16.85 24.95 9.86
N PHE A 157 -17.03 23.77 9.24
CA PHE A 157 -16.20 23.28 8.16
C PHE A 157 -16.73 23.59 6.76
N ALA A 158 -17.74 24.48 6.62
CA ALA A 158 -18.30 24.84 5.33
C ALA A 158 -17.19 25.18 4.31
N LYS A 159 -17.16 24.40 3.19
CA LYS A 159 -16.16 24.52 2.11
C LYS A 159 -14.71 24.41 2.57
N LYS A 160 -14.41 23.57 3.57
CA LYS A 160 -13.05 23.38 4.10
C LYS A 160 -12.54 21.95 4.01
N LEU A 161 -13.37 20.99 3.63
CA LEU A 161 -13.00 19.58 3.66
C LEU A 161 -12.50 19.10 2.29
N GLY A 162 -11.38 18.36 2.31
CA GLY A 162 -10.93 17.46 1.24
C GLY A 162 -11.29 16.01 1.59
N ILE A 163 -12.22 15.44 0.86
CA ILE A 163 -12.77 14.09 1.10
C ILE A 163 -12.37 13.17 -0.06
N PRO A 164 -11.83 11.95 0.21
CA PRO A 164 -11.49 11.02 -0.85
C PRO A 164 -12.73 10.55 -1.61
N SER A 165 -12.63 10.43 -2.92
CA SER A 165 -13.64 9.76 -3.75
C SER A 165 -13.76 8.28 -3.35
N VAL A 166 -14.85 7.63 -3.73
CA VAL A 166 -15.09 6.21 -3.39
C VAL A 166 -14.00 5.28 -3.91
N ASN A 167 -13.37 5.59 -5.03
CA ASN A 167 -12.25 4.80 -5.56
C ASN A 167 -10.97 4.92 -4.73
N MET A 168 -10.84 5.98 -3.92
CA MET A 168 -9.71 6.12 -3.02
C MET A 168 -9.93 5.28 -1.76
N TYR A 169 -8.88 4.65 -1.30
CA TYR A 169 -8.86 3.88 -0.05
C TYR A 169 -10.01 2.85 0.05
N GLN A 170 -10.32 2.18 -1.08
CA GLN A 170 -11.34 1.13 -1.17
C GLN A 170 -12.65 1.51 -0.46
N ALA A 171 -13.24 2.64 -0.80
CA ALA A 171 -14.50 3.16 -0.27
C ALA A 171 -14.54 3.39 1.26
N ARG A 172 -13.40 3.44 1.96
CA ARG A 172 -13.40 3.51 3.44
C ARG A 172 -14.19 4.69 3.99
N MET A 173 -14.17 5.85 3.33
CA MET A 173 -14.99 7.00 3.77
C MET A 173 -16.49 6.73 3.64
N LEU A 174 -16.94 6.04 2.59
CA LEU A 174 -18.33 5.62 2.44
C LEU A 174 -18.74 4.63 3.55
N LEU A 175 -17.87 3.67 3.87
CA LEU A 175 -18.12 2.67 4.92
C LEU A 175 -18.14 3.29 6.32
N VAL A 176 -17.27 4.25 6.59
CA VAL A 176 -17.32 5.05 7.83
C VAL A 176 -18.62 5.80 7.92
N ALA A 177 -18.99 6.53 6.87
CA ALA A 177 -20.26 7.30 6.85
C ALA A 177 -21.48 6.38 7.03
N ALA A 178 -21.47 5.19 6.44
CA ALA A 178 -22.52 4.18 6.63
C ALA A 178 -22.58 3.71 8.10
N SER A 179 -21.44 3.33 8.67
CA SER A 179 -21.36 2.81 10.05
C SER A 179 -21.84 3.81 11.10
N LEU A 180 -21.56 5.10 10.91
CA LEU A 180 -22.03 6.17 11.79
C LEU A 180 -23.55 6.39 11.76
N ASN A 181 -24.22 5.91 10.70
CA ASN A 181 -25.64 6.12 10.46
C ASN A 181 -26.44 4.81 10.41
N GLY A 182 -25.99 3.79 11.15
CA GLY A 182 -26.73 2.52 11.31
C GLY A 182 -26.59 1.54 10.14
N GLY A 183 -25.67 1.81 9.22
CA GLY A 183 -25.28 0.93 8.12
C GLY A 183 -23.92 0.27 8.31
N GLY A 184 -23.25 -0.02 7.21
CA GLY A 184 -21.93 -0.66 7.17
C GLY A 184 -21.68 -1.33 5.84
N LEU A 185 -20.78 -2.32 5.80
CA LEU A 185 -20.43 -3.02 4.56
C LEU A 185 -21.62 -3.74 3.92
N ALA A 186 -22.50 -4.33 4.73
CA ALA A 186 -23.71 -5.01 4.23
C ALA A 186 -24.82 -4.05 3.75
N ASN A 187 -24.80 -2.81 4.24
CA ASN A 187 -25.78 -1.78 3.86
C ASN A 187 -25.11 -0.41 3.82
N VAL A 188 -24.73 0.05 2.63
CA VAL A 188 -24.05 1.33 2.41
C VAL A 188 -25.00 2.51 2.20
N GLU A 189 -26.31 2.29 2.13
CA GLU A 189 -27.31 3.33 1.86
C GLU A 189 -27.22 4.53 2.82
N PRO A 190 -27.13 4.30 4.15
CA PRO A 190 -26.96 5.42 5.09
C PRO A 190 -25.68 6.24 4.83
N GLY A 191 -24.64 5.58 4.30
CA GLY A 191 -23.39 6.24 3.93
C GLY A 191 -23.52 7.21 2.76
N PHE A 192 -24.23 6.83 1.71
CA PHE A 192 -24.51 7.75 0.60
C PHE A 192 -25.34 8.95 1.05
N THR A 193 -26.36 8.73 1.88
CA THR A 193 -27.16 9.81 2.45
C THR A 193 -26.29 10.74 3.30
N ALA A 194 -25.45 10.19 4.16
CA ALA A 194 -24.56 10.98 4.99
C ALA A 194 -23.54 11.79 4.18
N LEU A 195 -22.95 11.21 3.11
CA LEU A 195 -22.02 11.93 2.24
C LEU A 195 -22.70 13.04 1.44
N LYS A 196 -23.96 12.88 1.03
CA LYS A 196 -24.77 13.98 0.45
C LYS A 196 -24.92 15.12 1.45
N ASN A 197 -25.24 14.81 2.71
CA ASN A 197 -25.38 15.79 3.78
C ASN A 197 -24.05 16.46 4.15
N LEU A 198 -22.92 15.82 3.87
CA LEU A 198 -21.58 16.39 4.08
C LEU A 198 -21.19 17.42 3.01
N LYS A 199 -21.80 17.36 1.82
CA LYS A 199 -21.43 18.17 0.64
C LYS A 199 -21.28 19.68 0.92
N PRO A 200 -22.10 20.36 1.75
CA PRO A 200 -21.91 21.77 2.06
C PRO A 200 -20.55 22.09 2.70
N ASN A 201 -19.95 21.13 3.42
CA ASN A 201 -18.64 21.28 4.07
C ASN A 201 -17.47 20.94 3.14
N VAL A 202 -17.73 20.22 2.04
CA VAL A 202 -16.69 19.75 1.14
C VAL A 202 -16.30 20.84 0.15
N ALA A 203 -15.00 21.18 0.11
CA ALA A 203 -14.40 22.02 -0.92
C ALA A 203 -14.01 21.19 -2.14
N MET A 204 -13.49 19.94 -1.90
CA MET A 204 -13.13 19.05 -2.98
C MET A 204 -13.36 17.57 -2.61
N PHE A 205 -13.94 16.81 -3.53
CA PHE A 205 -13.80 15.36 -3.57
C PHE A 205 -12.58 15.03 -4.42
N TYR A 206 -11.59 14.33 -3.86
CA TYR A 206 -10.33 14.12 -4.54
C TYR A 206 -10.09 12.65 -4.95
N SER A 207 -9.34 12.49 -6.04
CA SER A 207 -8.85 11.22 -6.56
C SER A 207 -7.31 11.17 -6.70
N SER A 208 -6.64 12.21 -6.18
CA SER A 208 -5.17 12.33 -6.19
C SER A 208 -4.70 12.89 -4.85
N ASP A 209 -3.88 12.10 -4.14
CA ASP A 209 -3.22 12.52 -2.90
C ASP A 209 -2.34 13.75 -3.06
N ALA A 210 -1.67 13.87 -4.22
CA ALA A 210 -0.81 15.02 -4.50
C ALA A 210 -1.63 16.31 -4.60
N ALA A 211 -2.77 16.27 -5.31
CA ALA A 211 -3.66 17.42 -5.43
C ALA A 211 -4.28 17.80 -4.08
N ALA A 212 -4.72 16.81 -3.29
CA ALA A 212 -5.30 17.06 -1.97
C ALA A 212 -4.28 17.67 -1.00
N ARG A 213 -3.03 17.17 -1.00
CA ARG A 213 -1.93 17.77 -0.20
C ARG A 213 -1.64 19.20 -0.62
N GLN A 214 -1.60 19.47 -1.93
CA GLN A 214 -1.36 20.83 -2.43
C GLN A 214 -2.46 21.77 -1.97
N ALA A 215 -3.73 21.39 -2.09
CA ALA A 215 -4.86 22.16 -1.63
C ALA A 215 -4.80 22.45 -0.11
N LEU A 216 -4.39 21.45 0.71
CA LEU A 216 -4.18 21.63 2.14
C LEU A 216 -3.00 22.57 2.43
N ALA A 217 -1.89 22.46 1.70
CA ALA A 217 -0.73 23.32 1.86
C ALA A 217 -1.06 24.79 1.55
N GLN A 218 -1.83 25.03 0.49
CA GLN A 218 -2.24 26.35 0.04
C GLN A 218 -3.40 26.94 0.88
N GLY A 219 -4.04 26.15 1.75
CA GLY A 219 -5.17 26.57 2.56
C GLY A 219 -6.50 26.61 1.81
N GLU A 220 -6.57 26.06 0.59
CA GLU A 220 -7.82 25.88 -0.16
C GLU A 220 -8.77 24.93 0.57
N ILE A 221 -8.22 23.92 1.26
CA ILE A 221 -8.89 23.12 2.25
C ILE A 221 -8.17 23.28 3.60
N ALA A 222 -8.88 23.07 4.68
CA ALA A 222 -8.32 23.12 6.04
C ALA A 222 -8.28 21.76 6.72
N VAL A 223 -9.06 20.81 6.22
CA VAL A 223 -9.16 19.43 6.71
C VAL A 223 -9.02 18.46 5.54
N LEU A 224 -8.25 17.41 5.73
CA LEU A 224 -8.05 16.34 4.74
C LEU A 224 -8.28 14.98 5.39
N VAL A 225 -9.07 14.13 4.75
CA VAL A 225 -9.23 12.72 5.14
C VAL A 225 -8.30 11.86 4.28
N GLY A 226 -7.41 11.08 4.90
CA GLY A 226 -6.45 10.24 4.17
C GLY A 226 -5.47 9.51 5.10
N PRO A 227 -4.42 8.85 4.56
CA PRO A 227 -3.46 8.10 5.36
C PRO A 227 -2.49 9.01 6.13
N PRO A 228 -1.96 8.58 7.29
CA PRO A 228 -1.02 9.34 8.12
C PRO A 228 0.25 9.82 7.41
N SER A 229 0.69 9.10 6.38
CA SER A 229 1.84 9.50 5.57
C SER A 229 1.65 10.87 4.89
N GLN A 230 0.41 11.29 4.65
CA GLN A 230 0.12 12.62 4.11
C GLN A 230 0.48 13.71 5.13
N ALA A 231 0.13 13.53 6.41
CA ALA A 231 0.46 14.47 7.47
C ALA A 231 1.98 14.61 7.63
N LYS A 232 2.73 13.49 7.60
CA LYS A 232 4.19 13.56 7.65
C LYS A 232 4.77 14.36 6.48
N ARG A 233 4.34 14.09 5.25
CA ARG A 233 4.81 14.81 4.06
C ARG A 233 4.54 16.31 4.14
N MET A 234 3.42 16.71 4.75
CA MET A 234 3.09 18.12 4.98
C MET A 234 4.04 18.75 5.99
N ARG A 235 4.27 18.07 7.13
CA ARG A 235 5.22 18.54 8.16
C ARG A 235 6.65 18.64 7.65
N ASP A 236 7.11 17.68 6.84
CA ASP A 236 8.40 17.70 6.18
C ASP A 236 8.56 18.92 5.24
N GLN A 237 7.46 19.46 4.73
CA GLN A 237 7.40 20.68 3.93
C GLN A 237 7.18 21.97 4.77
N GLY A 238 7.22 21.87 6.09
CA GLY A 238 7.05 23.01 7.01
C GLY A 238 5.59 23.42 7.24
N VAL A 239 4.61 22.62 6.79
CA VAL A 239 3.19 22.89 7.02
C VAL A 239 2.74 22.20 8.30
N ALA A 240 2.28 22.96 9.28
CA ALA A 240 1.73 22.41 10.51
C ALA A 240 0.43 21.64 10.23
N VAL A 241 0.39 20.38 10.67
CA VAL A 241 -0.77 19.50 10.51
C VAL A 241 -0.95 18.67 11.77
N GLU A 242 -2.16 18.66 12.33
CA GLU A 242 -2.59 17.73 13.37
C GLU A 242 -3.34 16.56 12.74
N ILE A 243 -3.40 15.43 13.47
CA ILE A 243 -3.99 14.19 12.96
C ILE A 243 -4.69 13.40 14.07
N VAL A 244 -5.76 12.72 13.69
CA VAL A 244 -6.48 11.76 14.53
C VAL A 244 -7.03 10.62 13.67
N SER A 245 -7.06 9.41 14.22
CA SER A 245 -7.74 8.25 13.62
C SER A 245 -8.92 7.86 14.51
N PRO A 246 -10.11 8.46 14.28
CA PRO A 246 -11.25 8.24 15.15
C PRO A 246 -11.88 6.85 14.93
N LYS A 247 -12.68 6.41 15.91
CA LYS A 247 -13.51 5.20 15.79
C LYS A 247 -14.69 5.42 14.83
N PRO A 248 -14.99 4.44 13.92
CA PRO A 248 -14.14 3.31 13.54
C PRO A 248 -12.91 3.76 12.75
N ALA A 249 -11.74 3.17 13.03
CA ALA A 249 -10.52 3.46 12.28
C ALA A 249 -10.33 2.42 11.18
N PRO A 250 -10.73 2.69 9.94
CA PRO A 250 -10.66 1.72 8.86
C PRO A 250 -9.22 1.48 8.44
N MET A 251 -8.80 0.22 8.52
CA MET A 251 -7.45 -0.21 8.18
C MET A 251 -7.35 -0.60 6.71
N LEU A 252 -6.19 -0.31 6.12
CA LEU A 252 -5.80 -0.73 4.79
C LEU A 252 -4.43 -1.40 4.85
N PHE A 253 -4.25 -2.42 4.02
CA PHE A 253 -2.99 -3.13 3.88
C PHE A 253 -2.44 -2.95 2.47
N ASP A 254 -1.16 -2.58 2.38
CA ASP A 254 -0.39 -2.77 1.17
C ASP A 254 0.42 -4.05 1.34
N VAL A 255 0.33 -4.94 0.36
CA VAL A 255 0.71 -6.33 0.49
C VAL A 255 1.73 -6.75 -0.58
N MET A 256 2.43 -7.84 -0.30
CA MET A 256 3.33 -8.53 -1.20
C MET A 256 2.73 -9.86 -1.60
N THR A 257 2.71 -10.17 -2.89
CA THR A 257 2.30 -11.46 -3.45
C THR A 257 3.48 -12.13 -4.14
N LEU A 258 3.49 -13.45 -4.14
CA LEU A 258 4.52 -14.25 -4.80
C LEU A 258 4.05 -14.63 -6.22
N VAL A 259 4.77 -14.17 -7.23
CA VAL A 259 4.48 -14.50 -8.63
C VAL A 259 5.12 -15.83 -9.00
N ASN A 260 4.43 -16.63 -9.82
CA ASN A 260 4.89 -17.94 -10.26
C ASN A 260 6.00 -17.80 -11.32
N THR A 261 7.24 -17.73 -10.86
CA THR A 261 8.44 -17.67 -11.68
C THR A 261 9.46 -18.71 -11.23
N PRO A 262 10.46 -19.02 -12.06
CA PRO A 262 11.57 -19.90 -11.64
C PRO A 262 12.37 -19.36 -10.44
N ARG A 263 12.19 -18.09 -10.07
CA ARG A 263 12.86 -17.41 -8.94
C ARG A 263 11.98 -17.25 -7.69
N ALA A 264 10.86 -17.99 -7.64
CA ALA A 264 9.90 -17.89 -6.52
C ALA A 264 10.55 -18.13 -5.14
N ALA A 265 11.54 -19.03 -5.04
CA ALA A 265 12.25 -19.27 -3.78
C ALA A 265 13.06 -18.05 -3.32
N GLN A 266 13.75 -17.37 -4.24
CA GLN A 266 14.49 -16.13 -3.96
C GLN A 266 13.53 -14.99 -3.61
N ALA A 267 12.41 -14.89 -4.32
CA ALA A 267 11.37 -13.89 -4.06
C ALA A 267 10.74 -14.09 -2.67
N ALA A 268 10.46 -15.32 -2.28
CA ALA A 268 9.95 -15.62 -0.94
C ALA A 268 10.95 -15.22 0.17
N ARG A 269 12.25 -15.40 -0.05
CA ARG A 269 13.29 -14.91 0.88
C ARG A 269 13.29 -13.39 1.03
N PHE A 270 13.06 -12.67 -0.08
CA PHE A 270 12.92 -11.20 -0.02
C PHE A 270 11.66 -10.79 0.73
N ILE A 271 10.52 -11.43 0.47
CA ILE A 271 9.28 -11.18 1.22
C ILE A 271 9.50 -11.43 2.70
N ASP A 272 10.14 -12.54 3.08
CA ASP A 272 10.43 -12.86 4.48
C ASP A 272 11.37 -11.83 5.13
N PHE A 273 12.41 -11.39 4.42
CA PHE A 273 13.30 -10.32 4.88
C PHE A 273 12.54 -9.01 5.17
N MET A 274 11.61 -8.62 4.28
CA MET A 274 10.76 -7.45 4.46
C MET A 274 9.87 -7.50 5.70
N LEU A 275 9.59 -8.70 6.21
CA LEU A 275 8.83 -8.92 7.45
C LEU A 275 9.71 -8.93 8.70
N SER A 276 11.04 -8.92 8.57
CA SER A 276 11.93 -8.87 9.74
C SER A 276 11.70 -7.61 10.57
N LYS A 277 11.93 -7.69 11.89
CA LYS A 277 11.77 -6.55 12.77
C LYS A 277 12.55 -5.33 12.29
N ALA A 278 13.81 -5.53 11.87
CA ALA A 278 14.68 -4.45 11.41
C ALA A 278 14.13 -3.77 10.14
N ALA A 279 13.59 -4.52 9.18
CA ALA A 279 12.95 -3.96 7.99
C ALA A 279 11.65 -3.22 8.35
N GLN A 280 10.85 -3.78 9.24
CA GLN A 280 9.58 -3.20 9.66
C GLN A 280 9.77 -1.92 10.49
N ASP A 281 10.81 -1.84 11.31
CA ASP A 281 11.18 -0.61 12.02
C ASP A 281 11.58 0.50 11.02
N GLN A 282 12.34 0.17 9.96
CA GLN A 282 12.69 1.13 8.91
C GLN A 282 11.48 1.58 8.07
N ILE A 283 10.56 0.67 7.76
CA ILE A 283 9.30 0.98 7.07
C ILE A 283 8.50 1.97 7.91
N SER A 284 8.36 1.69 9.21
CA SER A 284 7.63 2.56 10.10
C SER A 284 8.23 3.95 10.20
N ASP A 285 9.52 4.05 10.42
CA ASP A 285 10.22 5.32 10.62
C ASP A 285 10.29 6.17 9.35
N LYS A 286 10.73 5.56 8.23
CA LYS A 286 11.02 6.30 7.00
C LYS A 286 9.78 6.49 6.09
N LEU A 287 8.91 5.47 6.01
CA LEU A 287 7.71 5.53 5.17
C LEU A 287 6.50 6.09 5.92
N ASN A 288 6.57 6.16 7.25
CA ASN A 288 5.49 6.58 8.13
C ASN A 288 4.22 5.74 7.92
N MET A 289 4.42 4.41 7.91
CA MET A 289 3.38 3.39 7.82
C MET A 289 3.46 2.48 9.05
N PHE A 290 2.35 1.94 9.48
CA PHE A 290 2.32 1.04 10.63
C PHE A 290 2.98 -0.30 10.28
N PRO A 291 3.93 -0.77 11.11
CA PRO A 291 4.61 -2.03 10.87
C PRO A 291 3.67 -3.22 11.14
N VAL A 292 3.85 -4.29 10.39
CA VAL A 292 3.08 -5.54 10.60
C VAL A 292 3.79 -6.55 11.52
N HIS A 293 5.04 -6.32 11.87
CA HIS A 293 5.76 -7.15 12.84
C HIS A 293 5.26 -6.83 14.26
N LYS A 294 4.80 -7.84 15.01
CA LYS A 294 4.16 -7.68 16.34
C LYS A 294 5.02 -6.96 17.39
N ASP A 295 6.36 -7.06 17.27
CA ASP A 295 7.31 -6.45 18.21
C ASP A 295 7.86 -5.10 17.72
N SER A 296 7.48 -4.65 16.52
CA SER A 296 7.81 -3.32 16.01
C SER A 296 6.82 -2.29 16.55
N LYS A 297 7.33 -1.10 16.84
CA LYS A 297 6.50 0.02 17.32
C LYS A 297 6.53 1.15 16.29
N PRO A 298 5.39 1.82 16.07
CA PRO A 298 5.38 3.01 15.22
C PRO A 298 6.28 4.10 15.81
N GLY A 299 6.98 4.82 14.93
CA GLY A 299 7.75 6.00 15.33
C GLY A 299 6.87 7.09 15.97
N PRO A 300 7.45 8.09 16.67
CA PRO A 300 6.68 9.08 17.44
C PRO A 300 5.65 9.85 16.62
N GLU A 301 5.96 10.16 15.37
CA GLU A 301 5.04 10.86 14.47
C GLU A 301 3.84 10.01 14.10
N LEU A 302 4.06 8.73 13.82
CA LEU A 302 3.01 7.80 13.45
C LEU A 302 2.16 7.41 14.67
N ALA A 303 2.78 7.35 15.85
CA ALA A 303 2.08 7.06 17.11
C ALA A 303 0.93 8.05 17.40
N ARG A 304 1.02 9.29 16.92
CA ARG A 304 -0.06 10.29 17.02
C ARG A 304 -1.32 9.91 16.23
N ALA A 305 -1.14 9.12 15.17
CA ALA A 305 -2.23 8.64 14.33
C ALA A 305 -2.67 7.21 14.69
N MET A 306 -2.14 6.63 15.79
CA MET A 306 -2.51 5.28 16.20
C MET A 306 -3.96 5.28 16.68
N PRO A 307 -4.82 4.43 16.10
CA PRO A 307 -6.16 4.21 16.65
C PRO A 307 -6.07 3.70 18.09
N ALA A 308 -7.05 4.07 18.91
CA ALA A 308 -7.16 3.47 20.24
C ALA A 308 -7.38 1.95 20.12
N SER A 309 -7.01 1.21 21.15
CA SER A 309 -7.17 -0.24 21.17
C SER A 309 -8.64 -0.63 20.96
N GLY A 310 -8.89 -1.49 19.96
CA GLY A 310 -10.23 -1.94 19.60
C GLY A 310 -10.99 -1.01 18.63
N ASP A 311 -10.42 0.12 18.22
CA ASP A 311 -11.06 1.05 17.28
C ASP A 311 -10.71 0.74 15.81
N ALA A 312 -9.63 -0.02 15.59
CA ALA A 312 -9.19 -0.44 14.25
C ALA A 312 -10.17 -1.45 13.64
N VAL A 313 -10.57 -1.22 12.39
CA VAL A 313 -11.50 -2.09 11.66
C VAL A 313 -10.88 -2.52 10.35
N ALA A 314 -10.70 -3.82 10.16
CA ALA A 314 -10.42 -4.43 8.86
C ALA A 314 -11.75 -4.82 8.21
N TYR A 315 -11.90 -4.52 6.94
CA TYR A 315 -13.09 -4.89 6.15
C TYR A 315 -12.78 -6.07 5.25
N ASP A 316 -13.79 -6.91 5.00
CA ASP A 316 -13.73 -7.92 3.94
C ASP A 316 -13.68 -7.21 2.58
N GLU A 317 -12.63 -7.46 1.83
CA GLU A 317 -12.41 -6.84 0.51
C GLU A 317 -13.29 -7.47 -0.58
N GLY A 318 -13.80 -8.67 -0.39
CA GLY A 318 -14.64 -9.36 -1.39
C GLY A 318 -15.89 -8.56 -1.76
N PRO A 319 -16.79 -8.24 -0.81
CA PRO A 319 -17.95 -7.40 -1.08
C PRO A 319 -17.60 -6.00 -1.59
N ILE A 320 -16.50 -5.40 -1.12
CA ILE A 320 -16.03 -4.10 -1.60
C ILE A 320 -15.66 -4.20 -3.07
N ASN A 321 -14.84 -5.18 -3.44
CA ASN A 321 -14.42 -5.41 -4.82
C ASN A 321 -15.59 -5.67 -5.77
N ALA A 322 -16.60 -6.39 -5.31
CA ALA A 322 -17.79 -6.67 -6.10
C ALA A 322 -18.63 -5.42 -6.41
N ASN A 323 -18.56 -4.40 -5.54
CA ASN A 323 -19.46 -3.24 -5.61
C ASN A 323 -18.77 -1.91 -5.91
N ILE A 324 -17.44 -1.82 -5.81
CA ILE A 324 -16.70 -0.54 -5.86
C ILE A 324 -17.00 0.29 -7.11
N SER A 325 -17.12 -0.34 -8.27
CA SER A 325 -17.45 0.36 -9.53
C SER A 325 -18.83 0.99 -9.49
N ALA A 326 -19.85 0.21 -9.09
CA ALA A 326 -21.22 0.71 -8.96
C ALA A 326 -21.35 1.79 -7.88
N TRP A 327 -20.64 1.63 -6.76
CA TRP A 327 -20.58 2.67 -5.71
C TRP A 327 -19.91 3.94 -6.21
N ASN A 328 -18.84 3.84 -7.01
CA ASN A 328 -18.16 5.02 -7.55
C ASN A 328 -19.02 5.76 -8.59
N GLU A 329 -19.70 5.04 -9.49
CA GLU A 329 -20.64 5.65 -10.45
C GLU A 329 -21.77 6.38 -9.72
N ARG A 330 -22.33 5.73 -8.70
CA ARG A 330 -23.38 6.32 -7.88
C ARG A 330 -22.90 7.55 -7.12
N PHE A 331 -21.71 7.47 -6.50
CA PHE A 331 -21.08 8.59 -5.80
C PHE A 331 -20.92 9.80 -6.72
N ASN A 332 -20.39 9.59 -7.92
CA ASN A 332 -20.22 10.67 -8.89
C ASN A 332 -21.55 11.31 -9.29
N ARG A 333 -22.59 10.49 -9.52
CA ARG A 333 -23.91 10.97 -9.89
C ARG A 333 -24.66 11.69 -8.78
N GLU A 334 -24.57 11.20 -7.54
CA GLU A 334 -25.45 11.59 -6.45
C GLU A 334 -24.80 12.44 -5.37
N VAL A 335 -23.48 12.39 -5.24
CA VAL A 335 -22.73 13.06 -4.17
C VAL A 335 -21.76 14.10 -4.71
N ALA A 336 -20.90 13.74 -5.67
CA ALA A 336 -19.83 14.63 -6.13
C ALA A 336 -20.35 15.75 -7.05
N ASN A 337 -21.31 15.46 -7.94
CA ASN A 337 -21.99 16.44 -8.80
C ASN A 337 -23.13 17.10 -8.01
#